data_b22c884c0f16bbff631e0322562c9423
#
_entry.id   b22c884c0f16bbff631e0322562c9423
#
_cell.length_a   1.000
_cell.length_b   1.000
_cell.length_c   1.000
_cell.angle_alpha   90.00
_cell.angle_beta   90.00
_cell.angle_gamma   90.00
#
_symmetry.space_group_name_H-M   'P 1'
#
loop_
_entity.id
_entity.type
_entity.pdbx_description
1 polymer ?
#
loop_
_entity_poly.entity_id
_entity_poly.type
_entity_poly.pdbx_seq_one_letter_code
_entity_poly.pdbx_strand_id
1 'polypeptide(L)'
;MKPIWTEIHDTSTKLRSYISNIFDFAIASSLYHELNPTPSKKQIEVLLPSGKLTQNINHHPALPYNQLANFIKDLKAEDSIPSLALEFAILTASRFGQIAKASWDQFDFKKNVWIIPAQIMKGSASKAKPHTIPLSKRSMEVLNKVKKLANNKLVFPNTQGNQISDKALKNVILNLHENLKKRNTDSKGYIDPVYNKVITQHGFRSTFLNWVTEKSNYPLHVGRMALAHEIEDKVEAAYRRGNLLEKRALLMEEWAEYMN
;
A
#
# COMPACT_ATOMS: atom_id res chain seq x y z
N MET A 1 18.05 8.10 23.53
CA MET A 1 16.64 7.86 23.15
C MET A 1 15.69 8.96 23.63
N LYS A 2 15.88 9.58 24.80
CA LYS A 2 15.00 10.67 25.28
C LYS A 2 14.71 11.75 24.23
N PRO A 3 15.69 12.33 23.52
CA PRO A 3 15.42 13.43 22.58
C PRO A 3 14.51 13.05 21.42
N ILE A 4 14.59 11.81 20.93
CA ILE A 4 13.84 11.35 19.75
C ILE A 4 12.54 10.61 20.13
N TRP A 5 12.31 10.34 21.41
CA TRP A 5 11.18 9.54 21.87
C TRP A 5 9.82 10.21 21.61
N THR A 6 9.75 11.52 21.81
CA THR A 6 8.54 12.31 21.61
C THR A 6 8.37 12.76 20.17
N GLU A 7 9.46 13.02 19.46
CA GLU A 7 9.41 13.55 18.09
C GLU A 7 9.14 12.48 17.03
N ILE A 8 9.81 11.33 17.16
CA ILE A 8 9.74 10.21 16.19
C ILE A 8 9.56 8.86 16.91
N HIS A 9 8.48 8.76 17.67
CA HIS A 9 8.20 7.64 18.57
C HIS A 9 8.31 6.26 17.91
N ASP A 10 7.73 6.07 16.72
CA ASP A 10 7.78 4.78 15.98
C ASP A 10 9.20 4.39 15.63
N THR A 11 10.03 5.37 15.21
CA THR A 11 11.45 5.14 14.90
C THR A 11 12.24 4.80 16.16
N SER A 12 11.97 5.51 17.26
CA SER A 12 12.61 5.25 18.57
C SER A 12 12.30 3.84 19.09
N THR A 13 11.05 3.42 18.94
CA THR A 13 10.60 2.07 19.34
C THR A 13 11.28 0.98 18.50
N LYS A 14 11.40 1.19 17.19
CA LYS A 14 12.11 0.29 16.28
C LYS A 14 13.60 0.22 16.61
N LEU A 15 14.23 1.38 16.82
CA LEU A 15 15.64 1.47 17.21
C LEU A 15 15.92 0.68 18.50
N ARG A 16 15.07 0.87 19.52
CA ARG A 16 15.15 0.08 20.76
C ARG A 16 15.08 -1.41 20.49
N SER A 17 14.14 -1.85 19.65
CA SER A 17 13.99 -3.27 19.31
C SER A 17 15.21 -3.82 18.59
N TYR A 18 15.80 -3.06 17.68
CA TYR A 18 17.04 -3.48 16.99
C TYR A 18 18.20 -3.62 17.96
N ILE A 19 18.38 -2.64 18.86
CA ILE A 19 19.43 -2.72 19.89
C ILE A 19 19.21 -3.94 20.79
N SER A 20 17.96 -4.18 21.26
CA SER A 20 17.64 -5.36 22.08
C SER A 20 17.99 -6.65 21.34
N ASN A 21 17.59 -6.79 20.09
CA ASN A 21 17.86 -7.99 19.30
C ASN A 21 19.35 -8.23 19.08
N ILE A 22 20.16 -7.16 18.94
CA ILE A 22 21.63 -7.29 18.82
C ILE A 22 22.23 -7.87 20.11
N PHE A 23 21.82 -7.36 21.28
CA PHE A 23 22.28 -7.90 22.56
C PHE A 23 21.77 -9.32 22.81
N ASP A 24 20.51 -9.60 22.50
CA ASP A 24 19.94 -10.95 22.62
C ASP A 24 20.72 -11.96 21.74
N PHE A 25 21.08 -11.57 20.52
CA PHE A 25 21.93 -12.37 19.64
C PHE A 25 23.32 -12.57 20.20
N ALA A 26 23.96 -11.50 20.71
CA ALA A 26 25.30 -11.58 21.29
C ALA A 26 25.35 -12.50 22.53
N ILE A 27 24.33 -12.45 23.38
CA ILE A 27 24.17 -13.36 24.54
C ILE A 27 23.99 -14.80 24.07
N ALA A 28 23.05 -15.03 23.12
CA ALA A 28 22.79 -16.36 22.59
C ALA A 28 24.01 -16.98 21.88
N SER A 29 24.90 -16.15 21.34
CA SER A 29 26.13 -16.55 20.65
C SER A 29 27.34 -16.57 21.58
N SER A 30 27.16 -16.40 22.91
CA SER A 30 28.25 -16.35 23.90
C SER A 30 29.30 -15.24 23.64
N LEU A 31 28.92 -14.19 22.93
CA LEU A 31 29.74 -13.01 22.66
C LEU A 31 29.58 -11.92 23.72
N TYR A 32 28.54 -12.00 24.54
CA TYR A 32 28.23 -11.09 25.63
C TYR A 32 27.68 -11.90 26.82
N HIS A 33 28.24 -11.70 28.01
CA HIS A 33 27.95 -12.55 29.16
C HIS A 33 27.11 -11.92 30.25
N GLU A 34 26.66 -10.68 30.04
CA GLU A 34 25.80 -9.96 30.97
C GLU A 34 24.33 -9.93 30.47
N LEU A 35 23.44 -9.42 31.28
CA LEU A 35 22.04 -9.23 30.92
C LEU A 35 21.92 -8.19 29.79
N ASN A 36 20.92 -8.34 28.95
CA ASN A 36 20.61 -7.37 27.90
C ASN A 36 20.38 -5.97 28.52
N PRO A 37 21.24 -4.97 28.26
CA PRO A 37 21.16 -3.64 28.85
C PRO A 37 20.01 -2.79 28.30
N THR A 38 19.31 -3.28 27.26
CA THR A 38 18.22 -2.54 26.65
C THR A 38 16.97 -2.59 27.53
N PRO A 39 16.45 -1.45 28.03
CA PRO A 39 15.28 -1.45 28.87
C PRO A 39 14.08 -2.10 28.20
N SER A 40 13.32 -2.90 28.93
CA SER A 40 12.06 -3.46 28.43
C SER A 40 11.05 -2.33 28.10
N LYS A 41 10.04 -2.66 27.28
CA LYS A 41 8.97 -1.70 26.93
C LYS A 41 8.31 -1.11 28.20
N LYS A 42 8.02 -1.95 29.19
CA LYS A 42 7.42 -1.53 30.46
C LYS A 42 8.31 -0.55 31.23
N GLN A 43 9.63 -0.82 31.30
CA GLN A 43 10.58 0.09 31.96
C GLN A 43 10.65 1.45 31.27
N ILE A 44 10.59 1.47 29.93
CA ILE A 44 10.60 2.73 29.20
C ILE A 44 9.29 3.51 29.41
N GLU A 45 8.15 2.82 29.43
CA GLU A 45 6.84 3.47 29.65
C GLU A 45 6.71 4.13 31.04
N VAL A 46 7.51 3.67 32.02
CA VAL A 46 7.61 4.32 33.34
C VAL A 46 8.47 5.59 33.29
N LEU A 47 9.53 5.59 32.46
CA LEU A 47 10.53 6.67 32.41
C LEU A 47 10.21 7.77 31.38
N LEU A 48 9.43 7.45 30.37
CA LEU A 48 9.12 8.34 29.25
C LEU A 48 7.59 8.41 29.02
N PRO A 49 7.09 9.53 28.48
CA PRO A 49 5.67 9.68 28.19
C PRO A 49 5.16 8.55 27.32
N SER A 50 3.91 8.12 27.56
CA SER A 50 3.26 7.11 26.72
C SER A 50 3.27 7.54 25.26
N GLY A 51 3.72 6.65 24.38
CA GLY A 51 3.74 6.90 22.93
C GLY A 51 2.37 7.20 22.34
N LYS A 52 1.29 6.80 23.00
CA LYS A 52 -0.08 7.14 22.59
C LYS A 52 -0.37 8.65 22.70
N LEU A 53 0.29 9.36 23.62
CA LEU A 53 0.14 10.81 23.81
C LEU A 53 0.95 11.62 22.78
N THR A 54 1.96 10.98 22.16
CA THR A 54 2.88 11.62 21.23
C THR A 54 2.72 11.14 19.79
N GLN A 55 1.92 10.08 19.56
CA GLN A 55 1.62 9.59 18.21
C GLN A 55 0.69 10.55 17.48
N ASN A 56 1.26 11.44 16.68
CA ASN A 56 0.60 11.88 15.47
C ASN A 56 0.48 10.65 14.57
N ILE A 57 -0.66 9.98 14.58
CA ILE A 57 -0.95 8.89 13.64
C ILE A 57 -0.93 9.53 12.24
N ASN A 58 0.23 9.52 11.60
CA ASN A 58 0.38 10.01 10.24
C ASN A 58 -0.25 8.97 9.30
N HIS A 59 -1.56 9.07 9.09
CA HIS A 59 -2.20 8.36 8.00
C HIS A 59 -1.63 8.85 6.66
N HIS A 60 -1.57 7.97 5.68
CA HIS A 60 -1.18 8.36 4.34
C HIS A 60 -2.28 9.24 3.74
N PRO A 61 -1.96 10.48 3.30
CA PRO A 61 -2.93 11.36 2.68
C PRO A 61 -3.64 10.68 1.52
N ALA A 62 -4.98 10.70 1.55
CA ALA A 62 -5.85 9.97 0.64
C ALA A 62 -6.71 10.95 -0.20
N LEU A 63 -6.91 10.62 -1.47
CA LEU A 63 -7.84 11.37 -2.32
C LEU A 63 -9.28 11.03 -1.91
N PRO A 64 -10.17 12.02 -1.73
CA PRO A 64 -11.61 11.74 -1.64
C PRO A 64 -12.09 10.98 -2.87
N TYR A 65 -12.87 9.90 -2.68
CA TYR A 65 -13.29 9.03 -3.78
C TYR A 65 -14.11 9.79 -4.84
N ASN A 66 -14.85 10.83 -4.47
CA ASN A 66 -15.60 11.68 -5.41
C ASN A 66 -14.73 12.53 -6.36
N GLN A 67 -13.42 12.65 -6.07
CA GLN A 67 -12.46 13.32 -6.96
C GLN A 67 -11.69 12.31 -7.84
N LEU A 68 -11.92 11.02 -7.65
CA LEU A 68 -11.12 9.97 -8.27
C LEU A 68 -11.24 9.96 -9.79
N ALA A 69 -12.45 10.14 -10.35
CA ALA A 69 -12.66 10.17 -11.80
C ALA A 69 -11.83 11.29 -12.47
N ASN A 70 -11.78 12.48 -11.87
CA ASN A 70 -10.96 13.58 -12.36
C ASN A 70 -9.45 13.25 -12.31
N PHE A 71 -9.00 12.64 -11.21
CA PHE A 71 -7.61 12.21 -11.08
C PHE A 71 -7.23 11.16 -12.14
N ILE A 72 -8.09 10.17 -12.34
CA ILE A 72 -7.86 9.10 -13.34
C ILE A 72 -7.89 9.66 -14.76
N LYS A 73 -8.78 10.62 -15.06
CA LYS A 73 -8.77 11.32 -16.35
C LYS A 73 -7.43 12.00 -16.63
N ASP A 74 -6.90 12.72 -15.65
CA ASP A 74 -5.60 13.37 -15.77
C ASP A 74 -4.45 12.35 -15.86
N LEU A 75 -4.53 11.27 -15.08
CA LEU A 75 -3.52 10.19 -15.09
C LEU A 75 -3.47 9.47 -16.44
N LYS A 76 -4.62 9.22 -17.07
CA LYS A 76 -4.72 8.58 -18.39
C LYS A 76 -4.14 9.43 -19.53
N ALA A 77 -4.05 10.75 -19.33
CA ALA A 77 -3.41 11.65 -20.29
C ALA A 77 -1.87 11.53 -20.27
N GLU A 78 -1.31 10.92 -19.23
CA GLU A 78 0.12 10.64 -19.11
C GLU A 78 0.44 9.24 -19.68
N ASP A 79 1.28 9.17 -20.72
CA ASP A 79 1.61 7.91 -21.37
C ASP A 79 3.01 7.42 -20.98
N SER A 80 3.15 6.94 -19.74
CA SER A 80 4.43 6.48 -19.18
C SER A 80 4.26 5.21 -18.34
N ILE A 81 5.33 4.40 -18.21
CA ILE A 81 5.31 3.23 -17.33
C ILE A 81 4.95 3.60 -15.88
N PRO A 82 5.48 4.68 -15.28
CA PRO A 82 5.07 5.10 -13.93
C PRO A 82 3.58 5.46 -13.81
N SER A 83 2.98 6.12 -14.81
CA SER A 83 1.55 6.45 -14.80
C SER A 83 0.68 5.20 -14.91
N LEU A 84 1.04 4.26 -15.78
CA LEU A 84 0.38 2.97 -15.91
C LEU A 84 0.52 2.11 -14.66
N ALA A 85 1.70 2.13 -14.00
CA ALA A 85 1.92 1.46 -12.72
C ALA A 85 1.05 2.05 -11.60
N LEU A 86 0.90 3.38 -11.56
CA LEU A 86 0.02 4.05 -10.59
C LEU A 86 -1.45 3.73 -10.87
N GLU A 87 -1.90 3.77 -12.13
CA GLU A 87 -3.26 3.39 -12.49
C GLU A 87 -3.56 1.94 -12.09
N PHE A 88 -2.64 1.01 -12.40
CA PHE A 88 -2.77 -0.39 -12.02
C PHE A 88 -2.79 -0.57 -10.48
N ALA A 89 -1.97 0.18 -9.74
CA ALA A 89 -1.99 0.16 -8.28
C ALA A 89 -3.33 0.62 -7.70
N ILE A 90 -3.97 1.63 -8.29
CA ILE A 90 -5.30 2.13 -7.89
C ILE A 90 -6.37 1.10 -8.24
N LEU A 91 -6.39 0.58 -9.47
CA LEU A 91 -7.34 -0.43 -9.94
C LEU A 91 -7.34 -1.71 -9.09
N THR A 92 -6.16 -2.14 -8.64
CA THR A 92 -5.98 -3.35 -7.85
C THR A 92 -5.91 -3.09 -6.34
N ALA A 93 -5.99 -1.82 -5.92
CA ALA A 93 -5.79 -1.37 -4.54
C ALA A 93 -4.51 -1.95 -3.89
N SER A 94 -3.46 -2.16 -4.68
CA SER A 94 -2.23 -2.84 -4.28
C SER A 94 -1.24 -1.93 -3.57
N ARG A 95 -0.34 -2.52 -2.77
CA ARG A 95 0.79 -1.80 -2.15
C ARG A 95 1.89 -1.57 -3.18
N PHE A 96 2.63 -0.47 -3.05
CA PHE A 96 3.76 -0.16 -3.93
C PHE A 96 4.74 -1.34 -4.10
N GLY A 97 5.13 -2.00 -3.02
CA GLY A 97 6.07 -3.12 -3.09
C GLY A 97 5.57 -4.33 -3.88
N GLN A 98 4.26 -4.48 -4.03
CA GLN A 98 3.65 -5.50 -4.89
C GLN A 98 3.77 -5.08 -6.36
N ILE A 99 3.48 -3.82 -6.68
CA ILE A 99 3.60 -3.24 -8.03
C ILE A 99 5.05 -3.28 -8.52
N ALA A 100 6.00 -2.84 -7.70
CA ALA A 100 7.42 -2.80 -8.05
C ALA A 100 8.00 -4.19 -8.35
N LYS A 101 7.45 -5.25 -7.75
CA LYS A 101 7.88 -6.64 -7.91
C LYS A 101 6.96 -7.46 -8.80
N ALA A 102 5.97 -6.83 -9.44
CA ALA A 102 5.07 -7.52 -10.36
C ALA A 102 5.84 -8.06 -11.55
N SER A 103 5.71 -9.36 -11.83
CA SER A 103 6.31 -10.05 -12.97
C SER A 103 5.26 -10.85 -13.70
N TRP A 104 5.45 -11.03 -15.02
CA TRP A 104 4.42 -11.60 -15.89
C TRP A 104 4.03 -13.04 -15.52
N ASP A 105 4.91 -13.80 -14.93
CA ASP A 105 4.67 -15.17 -14.43
C ASP A 105 3.68 -15.24 -13.26
N GLN A 106 3.37 -14.11 -12.63
CA GLN A 106 2.37 -14.02 -11.55
C GLN A 106 0.94 -13.86 -12.07
N PHE A 107 0.72 -13.72 -13.36
CA PHE A 107 -0.59 -13.44 -13.96
C PHE A 107 -1.19 -14.66 -14.67
N ASP A 108 -2.38 -15.05 -14.24
CA ASP A 108 -3.22 -16.02 -14.97
C ASP A 108 -4.24 -15.25 -15.82
N PHE A 109 -3.88 -15.01 -17.07
CA PHE A 109 -4.72 -14.27 -18.02
C PHE A 109 -6.00 -15.02 -18.45
N LYS A 110 -6.05 -16.35 -18.25
CA LYS A 110 -7.26 -17.14 -18.54
C LYS A 110 -8.31 -16.96 -17.46
N LYS A 111 -7.86 -16.80 -16.20
CA LYS A 111 -8.71 -16.58 -15.03
C LYS A 111 -8.87 -15.11 -14.67
N ASN A 112 -8.19 -14.21 -15.37
CA ASN A 112 -8.13 -12.78 -15.06
C ASN A 112 -7.74 -12.53 -13.60
N VAL A 113 -6.64 -13.12 -13.12
CA VAL A 113 -6.15 -12.94 -11.77
C VAL A 113 -4.65 -12.65 -11.73
N TRP A 114 -4.24 -11.85 -10.75
CA TRP A 114 -2.86 -11.67 -10.35
C TRP A 114 -2.61 -12.40 -9.04
N ILE A 115 -1.67 -13.33 -9.03
CA ILE A 115 -1.30 -14.17 -7.88
C ILE A 115 0.02 -13.64 -7.31
N ILE A 116 -0.06 -12.88 -6.24
CA ILE A 116 1.10 -12.32 -5.55
C ILE A 116 1.68 -13.38 -4.63
N PRO A 117 2.96 -13.80 -4.82
CA PRO A 117 3.59 -14.78 -3.96
C PRO A 117 3.72 -14.31 -2.50
N ALA A 118 3.72 -15.25 -1.56
CA ALA A 118 3.84 -14.96 -0.13
C ALA A 118 5.07 -14.12 0.22
N GLN A 119 6.19 -14.32 -0.47
CA GLN A 119 7.46 -13.62 -0.26
C GLN A 119 7.38 -12.11 -0.56
N ILE A 120 6.41 -11.69 -1.39
CA ILE A 120 6.18 -10.29 -1.73
C ILE A 120 5.19 -9.64 -0.75
N MET A 121 4.42 -10.44 -0.03
CA MET A 121 3.44 -9.93 0.93
C MET A 121 4.13 -9.33 2.16
N LYS A 122 3.52 -8.27 2.73
CA LYS A 122 3.99 -7.67 3.98
C LYS A 122 3.69 -8.62 5.14
N GLY A 123 4.68 -8.86 6.00
CA GLY A 123 4.53 -9.69 7.20
C GLY A 123 5.74 -10.58 7.44
N SER A 124 5.69 -11.40 8.50
CA SER A 124 6.70 -12.43 8.75
C SER A 124 6.63 -13.49 7.66
N ALA A 125 7.79 -13.88 7.11
CA ALA A 125 7.89 -14.89 6.06
C ALA A 125 7.19 -16.22 6.43
N SER A 126 7.15 -16.56 7.72
CA SER A 126 6.49 -17.78 8.25
C SER A 126 4.96 -17.70 8.25
N LYS A 127 4.34 -16.51 8.15
CA LYS A 127 2.88 -16.31 8.21
C LYS A 127 2.30 -15.75 6.91
N ALA A 128 3.15 -15.29 6.00
CA ALA A 128 2.70 -14.72 4.74
C ALA A 128 2.03 -15.79 3.86
N LYS A 129 0.86 -15.46 3.31
CA LYS A 129 0.13 -16.29 2.34
C LYS A 129 0.09 -15.59 0.99
N PRO A 130 0.06 -16.35 -0.12
CA PRO A 130 -0.18 -15.76 -1.43
C PRO A 130 -1.50 -14.97 -1.44
N HIS A 131 -1.54 -13.89 -2.21
CA HIS A 131 -2.74 -13.09 -2.36
C HIS A 131 -3.17 -13.06 -3.82
N THR A 132 -4.40 -13.50 -4.11
CA THR A 132 -4.99 -13.48 -5.43
C THR A 132 -5.85 -12.23 -5.59
N ILE A 133 -5.54 -11.41 -6.59
CA ILE A 133 -6.30 -10.20 -6.94
C ILE A 133 -7.04 -10.49 -8.25
N PRO A 134 -8.37 -10.41 -8.28
CA PRO A 134 -9.11 -10.43 -9.54
C PRO A 134 -8.86 -9.14 -10.32
N LEU A 135 -8.67 -9.28 -11.62
CA LEU A 135 -8.36 -8.18 -12.53
C LEU A 135 -9.63 -7.74 -13.26
N SER A 136 -9.96 -6.46 -13.14
CA SER A 136 -11.01 -5.82 -13.92
C SER A 136 -10.60 -5.71 -15.40
N LYS A 137 -11.58 -5.49 -16.28
CA LYS A 137 -11.33 -5.23 -17.71
C LYS A 137 -10.31 -4.12 -17.90
N ARG A 138 -10.45 -3.02 -17.15
CA ARG A 138 -9.51 -1.90 -17.24
C ARG A 138 -8.10 -2.28 -16.78
N SER A 139 -7.95 -3.10 -15.75
CA SER A 139 -6.65 -3.63 -15.33
C SER A 139 -5.97 -4.43 -16.42
N MET A 140 -6.73 -5.23 -17.16
CA MET A 140 -6.24 -6.01 -18.31
C MET A 140 -5.81 -5.11 -19.48
N GLU A 141 -6.54 -4.02 -19.75
CA GLU A 141 -6.15 -3.02 -20.75
C GLU A 141 -4.83 -2.36 -20.39
N VAL A 142 -4.64 -1.95 -19.13
CA VAL A 142 -3.37 -1.39 -18.62
C VAL A 142 -2.22 -2.38 -18.84
N LEU A 143 -2.39 -3.65 -18.47
CA LEU A 143 -1.36 -4.68 -18.65
C LEU A 143 -1.03 -4.88 -20.15
N ASN A 144 -2.04 -4.91 -21.02
CA ASN A 144 -1.84 -5.02 -22.46
C ASN A 144 -1.08 -3.81 -23.04
N LYS A 145 -1.34 -2.60 -22.52
CA LYS A 145 -0.62 -1.39 -22.90
C LYS A 145 0.84 -1.46 -22.47
N VAL A 146 1.10 -1.85 -21.22
CA VAL A 146 2.46 -2.02 -20.70
C VAL A 146 3.25 -3.06 -21.51
N LYS A 147 2.63 -4.18 -21.87
CA LYS A 147 3.27 -5.25 -22.65
C LYS A 147 3.76 -4.76 -24.03
N LYS A 148 3.09 -3.76 -24.59
CA LYS A 148 3.52 -3.13 -25.86
C LYS A 148 4.68 -2.15 -25.68
N LEU A 149 4.80 -1.53 -24.49
CA LEU A 149 5.79 -0.49 -24.20
C LEU A 149 7.11 -1.05 -23.67
N ALA A 150 7.08 -2.20 -23.01
CA ALA A 150 8.26 -2.77 -22.37
C ALA A 150 8.34 -4.28 -22.56
N ASN A 151 9.47 -4.75 -23.13
CA ASN A 151 9.82 -6.16 -23.17
C ASN A 151 10.75 -6.48 -22.00
N ASN A 152 10.18 -6.81 -20.85
CA ASN A 152 10.91 -7.07 -19.62
C ASN A 152 10.22 -8.18 -18.81
N LYS A 153 10.94 -8.85 -17.90
CA LYS A 153 10.36 -9.81 -16.97
C LYS A 153 9.41 -9.11 -15.99
N LEU A 154 9.79 -7.92 -15.52
CA LEU A 154 8.94 -7.09 -14.68
C LEU A 154 7.82 -6.46 -15.52
N VAL A 155 6.65 -6.32 -14.93
CA VAL A 155 5.51 -5.65 -15.58
C VAL A 155 5.76 -4.14 -15.67
N PHE A 156 6.27 -3.52 -14.61
CA PHE A 156 6.53 -2.08 -14.54
C PHE A 156 8.03 -1.82 -14.31
N PRO A 157 8.88 -2.00 -15.33
CA PRO A 157 10.30 -1.70 -15.19
C PRO A 157 10.56 -0.19 -15.20
N ASN A 158 11.67 0.22 -14.60
CA ASN A 158 12.25 1.55 -14.84
C ASN A 158 12.98 1.59 -16.19
N THR A 159 13.53 2.73 -16.56
CA THR A 159 14.27 2.93 -17.81
C THR A 159 15.52 2.05 -17.97
N GLN A 160 16.03 1.50 -16.87
CA GLN A 160 17.18 0.57 -16.85
C GLN A 160 16.76 -0.90 -16.82
N GLY A 161 15.45 -1.20 -16.91
CA GLY A 161 14.92 -2.57 -16.82
C GLY A 161 14.82 -3.14 -15.41
N ASN A 162 15.11 -2.35 -14.37
CA ASN A 162 15.02 -2.73 -12.97
C ASN A 162 13.64 -2.37 -12.37
N GLN A 163 13.44 -2.72 -11.10
CA GLN A 163 12.22 -2.36 -10.37
C GLN A 163 12.01 -0.84 -10.37
N ILE A 164 10.76 -0.43 -10.62
CA ILE A 164 10.35 0.97 -10.49
C ILE A 164 10.49 1.44 -9.04
N SER A 165 10.85 2.69 -8.80
CA SER A 165 10.96 3.26 -7.46
C SER A 165 9.65 3.89 -6.99
N ASP A 166 9.44 3.95 -5.67
CA ASP A 166 8.32 4.69 -5.07
C ASP A 166 8.32 6.17 -5.47
N LYS A 167 9.52 6.76 -5.61
CA LYS A 167 9.70 8.13 -6.08
C LYS A 167 9.11 8.35 -7.48
N ALA A 168 9.15 7.35 -8.37
CA ALA A 168 8.60 7.48 -9.72
C ALA A 168 7.07 7.68 -9.67
N LEU A 169 6.35 6.87 -8.88
CA LEU A 169 4.90 7.02 -8.71
C LEU A 169 4.56 8.32 -7.98
N LYS A 170 5.35 8.68 -6.96
CA LYS A 170 5.20 9.96 -6.25
C LYS A 170 5.36 11.15 -7.20
N ASN A 171 6.33 11.12 -8.11
CA ASN A 171 6.53 12.20 -9.08
C ASN A 171 5.34 12.33 -10.03
N VAL A 172 4.72 11.23 -10.48
CA VAL A 172 3.47 11.29 -11.27
C VAL A 172 2.39 12.04 -10.50
N ILE A 173 2.16 11.68 -9.24
CA ILE A 173 1.15 12.35 -8.40
C ILE A 173 1.47 13.84 -8.25
N LEU A 174 2.73 14.20 -7.98
CA LEU A 174 3.14 15.59 -7.82
C LEU A 174 2.96 16.39 -9.11
N ASN A 175 3.31 15.83 -10.26
CA ASN A 175 3.12 16.46 -11.56
C ASN A 175 1.63 16.73 -11.84
N LEU A 176 0.78 15.74 -11.61
CA LEU A 176 -0.68 15.90 -11.79
C LEU A 176 -1.25 16.95 -10.83
N HIS A 177 -0.78 16.97 -9.58
CA HIS A 177 -1.17 17.97 -8.59
C HIS A 177 -0.80 19.39 -9.05
N GLU A 178 0.42 19.62 -9.49
CA GLU A 178 0.88 20.93 -9.98
C GLU A 178 0.20 21.31 -11.31
N ASN A 179 -0.02 20.37 -12.22
CA ASN A 179 -0.73 20.63 -13.47
C ASN A 179 -2.18 21.06 -13.23
N LEU A 180 -2.87 20.45 -12.26
CA LEU A 180 -4.23 20.83 -11.89
C LEU A 180 -4.25 22.27 -11.34
N LYS A 181 -3.32 22.66 -10.47
CA LYS A 181 -3.20 24.01 -9.93
C LYS A 181 -2.91 25.04 -11.01
N LYS A 182 -2.07 24.70 -12.00
CA LYS A 182 -1.78 25.59 -13.14
C LYS A 182 -2.99 25.80 -14.04
N ARG A 183 -3.82 24.77 -14.27
CA ARG A 183 -5.03 24.86 -15.10
C ARG A 183 -6.19 25.57 -14.39
N ASN A 184 -6.25 25.45 -13.08
CA ASN A 184 -7.29 26.03 -12.25
C ASN A 184 -6.63 26.64 -11.00
N THR A 185 -6.48 27.97 -11.00
CA THR A 185 -5.81 28.72 -9.92
C THR A 185 -6.55 28.64 -8.59
N ASP A 186 -7.88 28.37 -8.62
CA ASP A 186 -8.68 28.21 -7.40
C ASP A 186 -8.56 26.79 -6.83
N SER A 187 -8.00 25.85 -7.58
CA SER A 187 -7.80 24.49 -7.12
C SER A 187 -6.62 24.37 -6.16
N LYS A 188 -6.85 23.68 -5.05
CA LYS A 188 -5.77 23.28 -4.15
C LYS A 188 -4.93 22.10 -4.70
N GLY A 189 -5.24 21.60 -5.91
CA GLY A 189 -4.63 20.39 -6.46
C GLY A 189 -5.18 19.11 -5.82
N TYR A 190 -4.51 17.99 -6.05
CA TYR A 190 -4.89 16.70 -5.47
C TYR A 190 -4.36 16.59 -4.04
N ILE A 191 -5.20 16.91 -3.05
CA ILE A 191 -4.86 16.89 -1.62
C ILE A 191 -5.86 16.08 -0.82
N ASP A 192 -5.39 15.58 0.31
CA ASP A 192 -6.24 15.07 1.39
C ASP A 192 -6.81 16.27 2.16
N PRO A 193 -8.14 16.44 2.23
CA PRO A 193 -8.75 17.59 2.89
C PRO A 193 -8.58 17.57 4.42
N VAL A 194 -8.37 16.40 5.03
CA VAL A 194 -8.20 16.26 6.49
C VAL A 194 -6.82 16.70 6.90
N TYR A 195 -5.79 16.28 6.15
CA TYR A 195 -4.39 16.58 6.49
C TYR A 195 -3.84 17.79 5.76
N ASN A 196 -4.55 18.32 4.77
CA ASN A 196 -4.10 19.41 3.87
C ASN A 196 -2.73 19.12 3.24
N LYS A 197 -2.52 17.85 2.82
CA LYS A 197 -1.28 17.35 2.22
C LYS A 197 -1.57 16.72 0.87
N VAL A 198 -0.60 16.78 -0.05
CA VAL A 198 -0.69 16.08 -1.33
C VAL A 198 -0.87 14.59 -1.08
N ILE A 199 -1.79 13.99 -1.83
CA ILE A 199 -2.11 12.57 -1.75
C ILE A 199 -0.90 11.67 -2.03
N THR A 200 -1.00 10.43 -1.60
CA THR A 200 0.06 9.41 -1.81
C THR A 200 -0.51 8.19 -2.52
N GLN A 201 0.37 7.42 -3.17
CA GLN A 201 -0.03 6.12 -3.76
C GLN A 201 -0.67 5.21 -2.71
N HIS A 202 -0.12 5.17 -1.49
CA HIS A 202 -0.69 4.36 -0.41
C HIS A 202 -2.07 4.86 0.03
N GLY A 203 -2.31 6.17 -0.01
CA GLY A 203 -3.60 6.80 0.33
C GLY A 203 -4.76 6.31 -0.53
N PHE A 204 -4.53 5.89 -1.79
CA PHE A 204 -5.59 5.33 -2.64
C PHE A 204 -6.21 4.04 -2.10
N ARG A 205 -5.51 3.31 -1.23
CA ARG A 205 -6.09 2.15 -0.54
C ARG A 205 -7.14 2.58 0.49
N SER A 206 -6.95 3.73 1.12
CA SER A 206 -7.97 4.36 1.98
C SER A 206 -9.11 4.90 1.14
N THR A 207 -8.82 5.54 0.00
CA THR A 207 -9.84 5.98 -0.98
C THR A 207 -10.74 4.81 -1.41
N PHE A 208 -10.15 3.68 -1.78
CA PHE A 208 -10.88 2.46 -2.12
C PHE A 208 -11.76 1.97 -0.97
N LEU A 209 -11.22 1.88 0.24
CA LEU A 209 -11.98 1.38 1.39
C LEU A 209 -13.14 2.31 1.78
N ASN A 210 -12.92 3.63 1.70
CA ASN A 210 -13.97 4.63 1.93
C ASN A 210 -15.08 4.50 0.88
N TRP A 211 -14.72 4.33 -0.40
CA TRP A 211 -15.69 4.07 -1.46
C TRP A 211 -16.48 2.77 -1.21
N VAL A 212 -15.80 1.68 -0.82
CA VAL A 212 -16.49 0.43 -0.47
C VAL A 212 -17.51 0.66 0.64
N THR A 213 -17.13 1.42 1.66
CA THR A 213 -17.97 1.63 2.85
C THR A 213 -19.16 2.55 2.58
N GLU A 214 -18.97 3.58 1.74
CA GLU A 214 -19.94 4.67 1.59
C GLU A 214 -20.77 4.58 0.30
N LYS A 215 -20.28 3.89 -0.72
CA LYS A 215 -20.90 3.86 -2.05
C LYS A 215 -21.24 2.48 -2.57
N SER A 216 -20.44 1.47 -2.25
CA SER A 216 -20.70 0.13 -2.76
C SER A 216 -21.75 -0.62 -1.90
N ASN A 217 -22.36 -1.64 -2.51
CA ASN A 217 -23.26 -2.55 -1.80
C ASN A 217 -22.54 -3.75 -1.15
N TYR A 218 -21.21 -3.75 -1.15
CA TYR A 218 -20.43 -4.86 -0.60
C TYR A 218 -20.13 -4.67 0.89
N PRO A 219 -20.26 -5.73 1.69
CA PRO A 219 -19.84 -5.67 3.08
C PRO A 219 -18.36 -5.29 3.22
N LEU A 220 -18.01 -4.47 4.21
CA LEU A 220 -16.67 -3.95 4.46
C LEU A 220 -15.57 -5.03 4.45
N HIS A 221 -15.89 -6.25 4.92
CA HIS A 221 -14.93 -7.34 4.94
C HIS A 221 -14.49 -7.79 3.53
N VAL A 222 -15.34 -7.65 2.50
CA VAL A 222 -14.95 -7.96 1.11
C VAL A 222 -13.88 -6.97 0.64
N GLY A 223 -14.05 -5.68 0.93
CA GLY A 223 -13.04 -4.65 0.66
C GLY A 223 -11.74 -4.86 1.43
N ARG A 224 -11.83 -5.21 2.72
CA ARG A 224 -10.64 -5.55 3.54
C ARG A 224 -9.89 -6.76 2.97
N MET A 225 -10.60 -7.77 2.50
CA MET A 225 -9.98 -8.93 1.83
C MET A 225 -9.34 -8.57 0.49
N ALA A 226 -9.93 -7.66 -0.29
CA ALA A 226 -9.30 -7.15 -1.51
C ALA A 226 -7.97 -6.44 -1.19
N LEU A 227 -7.89 -5.74 -0.07
CA LEU A 227 -6.68 -5.09 0.43
C LEU A 227 -5.66 -6.06 1.07
N ALA A 228 -5.94 -7.36 1.17
CA ALA A 228 -5.16 -8.30 1.96
C ALA A 228 -4.92 -7.79 3.40
N HIS A 229 -5.97 -7.24 4.04
CA HIS A 229 -5.93 -6.95 5.46
C HIS A 229 -6.18 -8.25 6.24
N GLU A 230 -5.42 -8.43 7.31
CA GLU A 230 -5.67 -9.54 8.22
C GLU A 230 -7.04 -9.36 8.88
N ILE A 231 -7.72 -10.48 9.10
CA ILE A 231 -8.98 -10.48 9.86
C ILE A 231 -8.56 -10.39 11.33
N GLU A 232 -8.87 -9.27 11.98
CA GLU A 232 -8.51 -9.01 13.37
C GLU A 232 -9.28 -9.93 14.34
N ASP A 233 -10.51 -10.29 13.99
CA ASP A 233 -11.32 -11.22 14.78
C ASP A 233 -10.90 -12.66 14.49
N LYS A 234 -10.31 -13.29 15.50
CA LYS A 234 -9.85 -14.68 15.45
C LYS A 234 -11.00 -15.68 15.23
N VAL A 235 -12.19 -15.36 15.72
CA VAL A 235 -13.38 -16.22 15.56
C VAL A 235 -13.83 -16.15 14.10
N GLU A 236 -13.98 -14.95 13.54
CA GLU A 236 -14.30 -14.75 12.12
C GLU A 236 -13.25 -15.40 11.22
N ALA A 237 -11.97 -15.27 11.53
CA ALA A 237 -10.86 -15.89 10.80
C ALA A 237 -10.93 -17.41 10.78
N ALA A 238 -11.36 -18.05 11.88
CA ALA A 238 -11.47 -19.51 12.00
C ALA A 238 -12.63 -20.09 11.15
N TYR A 239 -13.73 -19.35 11.04
CA TYR A 239 -14.90 -19.78 10.24
C TYR A 239 -14.77 -19.48 8.75
N ARG A 240 -13.91 -18.57 8.36
CA ARG A 240 -13.79 -18.09 6.99
C ARG A 240 -12.76 -18.91 6.20
N ARG A 241 -13.22 -19.98 5.53
CA ARG A 241 -12.36 -20.86 4.70
C ARG A 241 -12.20 -20.38 3.25
N GLY A 242 -13.11 -19.53 2.75
CA GLY A 242 -13.10 -19.03 1.36
C GLY A 242 -12.39 -17.69 1.21
N ASN A 243 -11.87 -17.43 0.00
CA ASN A 243 -11.20 -16.15 -0.36
C ASN A 243 -12.14 -15.13 -1.01
N LEU A 244 -13.42 -15.43 -1.15
CA LEU A 244 -14.48 -14.62 -1.78
C LEU A 244 -14.05 -14.05 -3.16
N LEU A 245 -13.31 -14.86 -3.96
CA LEU A 245 -12.71 -14.40 -5.21
C LEU A 245 -13.77 -13.85 -6.17
N GLU A 246 -14.90 -14.52 -6.35
CA GLU A 246 -15.99 -14.08 -7.22
C GLU A 246 -16.60 -12.75 -6.77
N LYS A 247 -16.92 -12.61 -5.46
CA LYS A 247 -17.44 -11.36 -4.93
C LYS A 247 -16.44 -10.22 -5.06
N ARG A 248 -15.14 -10.51 -4.86
CA ARG A 248 -14.07 -9.53 -5.05
C ARG A 248 -13.88 -9.18 -6.53
N ALA A 249 -14.12 -10.11 -7.46
CA ALA A 249 -14.05 -9.82 -8.88
C ALA A 249 -15.12 -8.79 -9.29
N LEU A 250 -16.35 -8.98 -8.82
CA LEU A 250 -17.43 -8.02 -9.06
C LEU A 250 -17.11 -6.65 -8.41
N LEU A 251 -16.66 -6.65 -7.15
CA LEU A 251 -16.25 -5.42 -6.46
C LEU A 251 -15.15 -4.66 -7.20
N MET A 252 -14.13 -5.35 -7.73
CA MET A 252 -13.02 -4.71 -8.44
C MET A 252 -13.44 -4.22 -9.83
N GLU A 253 -14.43 -4.86 -10.47
CA GLU A 253 -15.01 -4.34 -11.71
C GLU A 253 -15.81 -3.05 -11.46
N GLU A 254 -16.71 -3.04 -10.45
CA GLU A 254 -17.46 -1.82 -10.06
C GLU A 254 -16.51 -0.68 -9.67
N TRP A 255 -15.41 -0.99 -8.96
CA TRP A 255 -14.39 -0.01 -8.63
C TRP A 255 -13.76 0.59 -9.88
N ALA A 256 -13.42 -0.24 -10.86
CA ALA A 256 -12.85 0.21 -12.14
C ALA A 256 -13.86 1.04 -12.94
N GLU A 257 -15.14 0.70 -12.94
CA GLU A 257 -16.21 1.44 -13.59
C GLU A 257 -16.43 2.80 -12.92
N TYR A 258 -16.38 2.86 -11.58
CA TYR A 258 -16.53 4.11 -10.83
C TYR A 258 -15.44 5.15 -11.16
N MET A 259 -14.28 4.70 -11.62
CA MET A 259 -13.14 5.55 -11.98
C MET A 259 -13.20 6.12 -13.40
N ASN A 260 -14.17 5.71 -14.22
CA ASN A 260 -14.26 6.11 -15.64
C ASN A 260 -15.12 7.37 -15.87
#